data_9253006a04c66a36f90c6ba2849e775e
#
_entry.id   9253006a04c66a36f90c6ba2849e775e
#
_cell.length_a   1.000
_cell.length_b   1.000
_cell.length_c   1.000
_cell.angle_alpha   90.00
_cell.angle_beta   90.00
_cell.angle_gamma   90.00
#
_symmetry.space_group_name_H-M   'P 1'
#
loop_
_entity.id
_entity.type
_entity.pdbx_description
1 polymer ?
#
loop_
_entity_poly.entity_id
_entity_poly.type
_entity_poly.pdbx_seq_one_letter_code
_entity_poly.pdbx_strand_id
1 'polypeptide(L)'
;MIITQKIGKIFLNILASFLCLTGTYVFAIELPSSARLVFSDKTDFKNIPVEISTWNREKGISRLDVRGRTTTNVYQIDGTSLTLDQILQPIITHLNSKQFTIKLYCNTHVCGGFNFRKNLAVSNPPFMLVNVTNYSVITAVKNSSAISLIASKLGNTIYLQILSVGTTKNDLVLRNKEPLQVNYSSKLQEDGAIVLDDLIYRSGSSDLGQGPFESLSALAIFLESTPRSSIILVGHSDAVGELSTNINLSRNRAQAVVDRLIKSYGIEQSRISAQGIGFLSPKTNNSTEKSRKKNRRVEAILIMP
;
A
#
# COMPACT_ATOMS: atom_id res chain seq x y z
N MET A 1 -80.78 35.09 -6.44
CA MET A 1 -80.45 34.07 -5.44
C MET A 1 -79.18 33.38 -5.96
N ILE A 2 -78.05 33.90 -5.53
CA ILE A 2 -76.72 33.53 -6.01
C ILE A 2 -76.00 32.83 -4.87
N ILE A 3 -75.66 31.55 -5.06
CA ILE A 3 -74.91 30.75 -4.11
C ILE A 3 -73.44 30.76 -4.56
N THR A 4 -72.61 31.47 -3.79
CA THR A 4 -71.14 31.49 -3.96
C THR A 4 -70.50 30.31 -3.22
N GLN A 5 -69.92 29.35 -3.92
CA GLN A 5 -69.06 28.32 -3.36
C GLN A 5 -67.65 28.83 -3.17
N LYS A 6 -67.20 28.81 -1.90
CA LYS A 6 -65.78 29.01 -1.55
C LYS A 6 -64.99 27.72 -1.77
N ILE A 7 -64.04 27.76 -2.69
CA ILE A 7 -63.06 26.69 -2.90
C ILE A 7 -61.88 27.00 -1.98
N GLY A 8 -61.72 26.20 -0.92
CA GLY A 8 -60.55 26.28 -0.02
C GLY A 8 -59.34 25.63 -0.67
N LYS A 9 -58.26 26.36 -0.89
CA LYS A 9 -56.98 25.85 -1.31
C LYS A 9 -56.28 25.21 -0.11
N ILE A 10 -56.17 23.88 -0.11
CA ILE A 10 -55.31 23.14 0.81
C ILE A 10 -53.89 23.16 0.21
N PHE A 11 -53.02 23.97 0.80
CA PHE A 11 -51.58 23.89 0.51
C PHE A 11 -51.00 22.74 1.33
N LEU A 12 -50.71 21.66 0.63
CA LEU A 12 -49.96 20.55 1.20
C LEU A 12 -48.45 20.87 1.16
N ASN A 13 -47.92 21.33 2.28
CA ASN A 13 -46.49 21.52 2.48
C ASN A 13 -45.80 20.14 2.55
N ILE A 14 -45.26 19.66 1.44
CA ILE A 14 -44.33 18.54 1.46
C ILE A 14 -42.94 19.06 1.87
N LEU A 15 -42.64 18.94 3.16
CA LEU A 15 -41.32 19.18 3.70
C LEU A 15 -40.43 17.99 3.28
N ALA A 16 -39.75 18.11 2.16
CA ALA A 16 -38.75 17.14 1.73
C ALA A 16 -37.56 17.23 2.69
N SER A 17 -37.53 16.37 3.69
CA SER A 17 -36.36 16.15 4.56
C SER A 17 -35.25 15.55 3.74
N PHE A 18 -34.36 16.37 3.22
CA PHE A 18 -33.10 15.97 2.62
C PHE A 18 -32.21 15.46 3.77
N LEU A 19 -32.28 14.16 4.04
CA LEU A 19 -31.39 13.48 4.96
C LEU A 19 -29.98 13.45 4.29
N CYS A 20 -29.19 14.49 4.55
CA CYS A 20 -27.78 14.50 4.17
C CYS A 20 -27.10 13.39 4.98
N LEU A 21 -26.98 12.20 4.40
CA LEU A 21 -26.10 11.16 4.88
C LEU A 21 -24.65 11.65 4.69
N THR A 22 -24.17 12.46 5.65
CA THR A 22 -22.76 12.76 5.79
C THR A 22 -22.07 11.48 6.24
N GLY A 23 -21.75 10.63 5.28
CA GLY A 23 -20.84 9.51 5.52
C GLY A 23 -19.53 10.09 6.05
N THR A 24 -19.25 9.89 7.34
CA THR A 24 -17.93 10.18 7.90
C THR A 24 -16.93 9.24 7.24
N TYR A 25 -16.26 9.71 6.21
CA TYR A 25 -15.12 9.01 5.65
C TYR A 25 -14.04 8.94 6.73
N VAL A 26 -13.90 7.78 7.34
CA VAL A 26 -12.76 7.49 8.20
C VAL A 26 -11.57 7.33 7.27
N PHE A 27 -10.77 8.37 7.11
CA PHE A 27 -9.51 8.27 6.38
C PHE A 27 -8.59 7.34 7.15
N ALA A 28 -8.44 6.12 6.65
CA ALA A 28 -7.45 5.18 7.14
C ALA A 28 -6.08 5.52 6.52
N ILE A 29 -5.02 5.35 7.28
CA ILE A 29 -3.67 5.40 6.72
C ILE A 29 -3.43 4.09 5.98
N GLU A 30 -3.13 4.18 4.70
CA GLU A 30 -2.82 3.02 3.88
C GLU A 30 -1.34 2.66 4.02
N LEU A 31 -1.08 1.48 4.55
CA LEU A 31 0.24 0.84 4.47
C LEU A 31 0.35 0.11 3.12
N PRO A 32 1.59 -0.11 2.61
CA PRO A 32 1.80 -0.95 1.43
C PRO A 32 1.10 -2.30 1.54
N SER A 33 0.67 -2.87 0.44
CA SER A 33 -0.02 -4.17 0.39
C SER A 33 0.82 -5.32 0.98
N SER A 34 2.15 -5.24 0.83
CA SER A 34 3.10 -6.18 1.44
C SER A 34 3.26 -6.03 2.96
N ALA A 35 2.57 -5.07 3.59
CA ALA A 35 2.63 -4.90 5.04
C ALA A 35 1.86 -6.01 5.76
N ARG A 36 2.54 -6.77 6.60
CA ARG A 36 1.95 -7.82 7.43
C ARG A 36 2.04 -7.43 8.90
N LEU A 37 0.93 -7.55 9.63
CA LEU A 37 0.95 -7.46 11.09
C LEU A 37 1.61 -8.73 11.64
N VAL A 38 2.81 -8.60 12.23
CA VAL A 38 3.60 -9.73 12.74
C VAL A 38 3.56 -9.85 14.26
N PHE A 39 3.16 -8.77 14.95
CA PHE A 39 3.00 -8.76 16.40
C PHE A 39 1.91 -7.78 16.81
N SER A 40 1.10 -8.16 17.79
CA SER A 40 0.11 -7.28 18.44
C SER A 40 0.01 -7.62 19.92
N ASP A 41 0.20 -6.62 20.76
CA ASP A 41 0.01 -6.73 22.21
C ASP A 41 -0.93 -5.62 22.69
N LYS A 42 -1.81 -5.96 23.63
CA LYS A 42 -2.76 -5.05 24.23
C LYS A 42 -2.68 -5.18 25.74
N THR A 43 -2.49 -4.07 26.40
CA THR A 43 -2.40 -4.02 27.86
C THR A 43 -3.40 -3.00 28.38
N ASP A 44 -4.18 -3.36 29.41
CA ASP A 44 -5.07 -2.46 30.08
C ASP A 44 -4.31 -1.48 30.96
N PHE A 45 -4.74 -0.24 30.95
CA PHE A 45 -4.34 0.93 31.75
C PHE A 45 -2.94 0.85 32.39
N LYS A 46 -1.94 1.15 31.59
CA LYS A 46 -0.54 1.24 32.03
C LYS A 46 -0.03 2.69 31.90
N ASN A 47 0.92 3.05 32.73
CA ASN A 47 1.69 4.29 32.57
C ASN A 47 2.89 4.00 31.68
N ILE A 48 2.96 4.68 30.54
CA ILE A 48 3.99 4.47 29.51
C ILE A 48 4.76 5.76 29.29
N PRO A 49 6.08 5.75 29.53
CA PRO A 49 6.94 6.86 29.13
C PRO A 49 7.14 6.82 27.60
N VAL A 50 6.80 7.89 26.90
CA VAL A 50 7.06 8.08 25.47
C VAL A 50 8.13 9.15 25.28
N GLU A 51 9.05 8.91 24.36
CA GLU A 51 10.16 9.82 24.07
C GLU A 51 9.64 11.08 23.37
N ILE A 52 9.99 12.27 23.90
CA ILE A 52 9.60 13.58 23.34
C ILE A 52 10.79 14.45 22.94
N SER A 53 12.02 13.98 23.12
CA SER A 53 13.25 14.63 22.64
C SER A 53 14.23 13.64 22.07
N THR A 54 15.18 14.12 21.30
CA THR A 54 16.38 13.39 20.90
C THR A 54 17.28 13.12 22.12
N TRP A 55 18.20 12.16 21.99
CA TRP A 55 19.19 11.92 23.04
C TRP A 55 20.23 13.05 23.11
N ASN A 56 20.50 13.52 24.30
CA ASN A 56 21.55 14.48 24.60
C ASN A 56 22.49 13.90 25.68
N ARG A 57 23.78 14.16 25.55
CA ARG A 57 24.79 13.60 26.46
C ARG A 57 24.60 14.04 27.92
N GLU A 58 24.14 15.27 28.14
CA GLU A 58 23.97 15.84 29.47
C GLU A 58 22.63 15.48 30.10
N LYS A 59 21.55 15.50 29.29
CA LYS A 59 20.18 15.38 29.79
C LYS A 59 19.52 14.04 29.48
N GLY A 60 20.16 13.21 28.66
CA GLY A 60 19.55 11.96 28.16
C GLY A 60 18.41 12.20 27.20
N ILE A 61 17.32 11.44 27.33
CA ILE A 61 16.09 11.56 26.56
C ILE A 61 14.97 12.08 27.48
N SER A 62 14.32 13.16 27.09
CA SER A 62 13.10 13.60 27.78
C SER A 62 11.93 12.71 27.43
N ARG A 63 11.14 12.32 28.42
CA ARG A 63 9.96 11.48 28.25
C ARG A 63 8.72 12.14 28.83
N LEU A 64 7.58 11.81 28.25
CA LEU A 64 6.25 12.16 28.74
C LEU A 64 5.57 10.88 29.23
N ASP A 65 5.13 10.85 30.47
CA ASP A 65 4.33 9.74 31.00
C ASP A 65 2.89 9.89 30.57
N VAL A 66 2.40 8.88 29.84
CA VAL A 66 1.00 8.82 29.37
C VAL A 66 0.33 7.59 29.94
N ARG A 67 -0.84 7.80 30.55
CA ARG A 67 -1.61 6.73 31.18
C ARG A 67 -2.84 6.38 30.34
N GLY A 68 -2.97 5.11 29.98
CA GLY A 68 -4.13 4.66 29.20
C GLY A 68 -4.04 3.19 28.81
N ARG A 69 -5.07 2.74 28.09
CA ARG A 69 -5.01 1.44 27.40
C ARG A 69 -3.92 1.51 26.36
N THR A 70 -3.07 0.50 26.32
CA THR A 70 -1.91 0.46 25.45
C THR A 70 -2.10 -0.60 24.38
N THR A 71 -1.74 -0.29 23.14
CA THR A 71 -1.67 -1.24 22.04
C THR A 71 -0.32 -1.08 21.35
N THR A 72 0.42 -2.17 21.20
CA THR A 72 1.66 -2.24 20.41
C THR A 72 1.42 -3.14 19.21
N ASN A 73 1.56 -2.60 18.02
CA ASN A 73 1.50 -3.34 16.77
C ASN A 73 2.83 -3.25 16.05
N VAL A 74 3.30 -4.36 15.48
CA VAL A 74 4.49 -4.37 14.61
C VAL A 74 4.08 -4.90 13.24
N TYR A 75 4.43 -4.13 12.22
CA TYR A 75 4.24 -4.46 10.81
C TYR A 75 5.60 -4.73 10.18
N GLN A 76 5.64 -5.73 9.32
CA GLN A 76 6.76 -6.04 8.46
C GLN A 76 6.33 -5.83 7.01
N ILE A 77 7.11 -5.06 6.24
CA ILE A 77 6.85 -4.69 4.86
C ILE A 77 8.02 -5.21 4.04
N ASP A 78 7.80 -6.34 3.37
CA ASP A 78 8.84 -7.05 2.63
C ASP A 78 8.93 -6.58 1.16
N GLY A 79 10.10 -6.76 0.56
CA GLY A 79 10.33 -6.55 -0.88
C GLY A 79 10.15 -5.09 -1.33
N THR A 80 10.24 -4.11 -0.42
CA THR A 80 9.94 -2.72 -0.73
C THR A 80 11.18 -1.89 -1.07
N SER A 81 11.07 -1.09 -2.14
CA SER A 81 12.04 -0.03 -2.47
C SER A 81 11.74 1.30 -1.76
N LEU A 82 10.62 1.38 -1.01
CA LEU A 82 10.22 2.60 -0.32
C LEU A 82 11.25 3.05 0.71
N THR A 83 11.35 4.35 0.91
CA THR A 83 12.11 4.96 2.01
C THR A 83 11.25 5.00 3.28
N LEU A 84 11.89 5.20 4.45
CA LEU A 84 11.16 5.39 5.71
C LEU A 84 10.25 6.62 5.65
N ASP A 85 10.69 7.71 5.00
CA ASP A 85 9.89 8.92 4.86
C ASP A 85 8.62 8.68 4.02
N GLN A 86 8.69 7.88 2.96
CA GLN A 86 7.53 7.54 2.16
C GLN A 86 6.48 6.73 2.95
N ILE A 87 6.89 5.98 3.96
CA ILE A 87 5.97 5.29 4.88
C ILE A 87 5.45 6.25 5.96
N LEU A 88 6.31 7.12 6.50
CA LEU A 88 5.98 7.93 7.67
C LEU A 88 5.21 9.23 7.35
N GLN A 89 5.45 9.86 6.19
CA GLN A 89 4.79 11.12 5.85
C GLN A 89 3.26 11.04 5.78
N PRO A 90 2.64 10.01 5.17
CA PRO A 90 1.19 9.83 5.24
C PRO A 90 0.67 9.71 6.68
N ILE A 91 1.43 9.03 7.56
CA ILE A 91 1.08 8.87 8.97
C ILE A 91 1.14 10.22 9.70
N ILE A 92 2.20 11.01 9.48
CA ILE A 92 2.32 12.36 10.06
C ILE A 92 1.15 13.25 9.62
N THR A 93 0.84 13.25 8.33
CA THR A 93 -0.29 14.02 7.78
C THR A 93 -1.61 13.64 8.43
N HIS A 94 -1.84 12.33 8.60
CA HIS A 94 -3.04 11.84 9.27
C HIS A 94 -3.07 12.24 10.75
N LEU A 95 -1.98 12.08 11.50
CA LEU A 95 -1.90 12.48 12.90
C LEU A 95 -2.20 13.97 13.10
N ASN A 96 -1.64 14.83 12.22
CA ASN A 96 -1.93 16.27 12.22
C ASN A 96 -3.41 16.55 11.94
N SER A 97 -4.04 15.85 10.99
CA SER A 97 -5.48 15.99 10.70
C SER A 97 -6.37 15.56 11.87
N LYS A 98 -5.87 14.66 12.73
CA LYS A 98 -6.51 14.23 13.97
C LYS A 98 -6.15 15.10 15.18
N GLN A 99 -5.49 16.24 14.95
CA GLN A 99 -5.09 17.20 15.99
C GLN A 99 -4.05 16.65 16.99
N PHE A 100 -3.26 15.65 16.58
CA PHE A 100 -2.07 15.29 17.33
C PHE A 100 -0.95 16.32 17.07
N THR A 101 -0.22 16.65 18.12
CA THR A 101 0.99 17.47 18.03
C THR A 101 2.22 16.56 17.95
N ILE A 102 3.01 16.67 16.89
CA ILE A 102 4.29 15.96 16.78
C ILE A 102 5.27 16.57 17.78
N LYS A 103 5.66 15.81 18.80
CA LYS A 103 6.65 16.21 19.82
C LYS A 103 8.06 15.81 19.45
N LEU A 104 8.20 14.69 18.73
CA LEU A 104 9.48 14.19 18.26
C LEU A 104 9.32 13.66 16.85
N TYR A 105 10.20 14.09 15.95
CA TYR A 105 10.48 13.45 14.67
C TYR A 105 11.97 13.53 14.43
N CYS A 106 12.61 12.39 14.39
CA CYS A 106 14.03 12.31 14.14
C CYS A 106 14.40 11.03 13.38
N ASN A 107 15.56 11.06 12.76
CA ASN A 107 16.15 9.89 12.11
C ASN A 107 17.58 9.67 12.59
N THR A 108 17.97 8.41 12.70
CA THR A 108 19.34 7.91 12.89
C THR A 108 20.22 8.80 13.80
N HIS A 109 21.12 9.57 13.18
CA HIS A 109 22.07 10.44 13.90
C HIS A 109 21.39 11.60 14.61
N VAL A 110 20.34 12.18 14.01
CA VAL A 110 19.59 13.28 14.60
C VAL A 110 18.89 12.85 15.89
N CYS A 111 18.44 11.60 15.96
CA CYS A 111 17.87 11.04 17.20
C CYS A 111 18.92 10.94 18.32
N GLY A 112 20.19 10.74 17.99
CA GLY A 112 21.28 10.47 18.96
C GLY A 112 21.90 9.08 18.78
N GLY A 113 21.68 8.46 17.59
CA GLY A 113 22.33 7.22 17.19
C GLY A 113 22.06 6.03 18.10
N PHE A 114 23.12 5.29 18.43
CA PHE A 114 23.03 4.10 19.30
C PHE A 114 22.53 4.43 20.72
N ASN A 115 22.93 5.59 21.29
CA ASN A 115 22.54 5.98 22.65
C ASN A 115 21.02 6.25 22.74
N PHE A 116 20.42 6.79 21.70
CA PHE A 116 18.97 6.91 21.60
C PHE A 116 18.32 5.53 21.44
N ARG A 117 18.81 4.74 20.46
CA ARG A 117 18.24 3.42 20.11
C ARG A 117 18.19 2.46 21.30
N LYS A 118 19.24 2.36 22.11
CA LYS A 118 19.28 1.44 23.26
C LYS A 118 18.26 1.76 24.35
N ASN A 119 17.73 2.98 24.36
CA ASN A 119 16.75 3.45 25.33
C ASN A 119 15.30 3.37 24.83
N LEU A 120 15.08 2.97 23.56
CA LEU A 120 13.74 2.80 23.00
C LEU A 120 13.10 1.48 23.44
N ALA A 121 11.83 1.55 23.81
CA ALA A 121 11.01 0.37 24.02
C ALA A 121 10.61 -0.25 22.69
N VAL A 122 11.25 -1.33 22.29
CA VAL A 122 10.95 -2.07 21.06
C VAL A 122 10.59 -3.51 21.36
N SER A 123 9.70 -4.07 20.56
CA SER A 123 9.36 -5.49 20.61
C SER A 123 10.57 -6.37 20.30
N ASN A 124 10.62 -7.55 20.91
CA ASN A 124 11.75 -8.45 20.75
C ASN A 124 11.87 -9.00 19.32
N PRO A 125 13.09 -9.33 18.87
CA PRO A 125 13.28 -10.13 17.66
C PRO A 125 12.50 -11.45 17.76
N PRO A 126 11.99 -11.98 16.65
CA PRO A 126 12.17 -11.51 15.28
C PRO A 126 11.14 -10.44 14.83
N PHE A 127 10.23 -10.01 15.70
CA PHE A 127 9.11 -9.13 15.34
C PHE A 127 9.60 -7.73 14.94
N MET A 128 10.50 -7.12 15.73
CA MET A 128 11.04 -5.80 15.45
C MET A 128 12.58 -5.84 15.39
N LEU A 129 13.12 -5.46 14.22
CA LEU A 129 14.55 -5.29 14.02
C LEU A 129 14.85 -3.82 13.74
N VAL A 130 15.79 -3.24 14.49
CA VAL A 130 16.18 -1.84 14.32
C VAL A 130 17.62 -1.74 13.81
N ASN A 131 17.75 -1.32 12.56
CA ASN A 131 19.02 -0.96 11.97
C ASN A 131 19.44 0.41 12.50
N VAL A 132 20.53 0.47 13.28
CA VAL A 132 21.01 1.70 13.94
C VAL A 132 21.45 2.79 12.95
N THR A 133 21.70 2.42 11.70
CA THR A 133 22.09 3.35 10.63
C THR A 133 20.94 3.78 9.73
N ASN A 134 19.74 3.17 9.89
CA ASN A 134 18.57 3.49 9.07
C ASN A 134 17.27 3.24 9.85
N TYR A 135 16.94 4.17 10.73
CA TYR A 135 15.69 4.20 11.48
C TYR A 135 15.17 5.63 11.66
N SER A 136 13.88 5.75 11.89
CA SER A 136 13.20 7.02 12.22
C SER A 136 12.22 6.79 13.36
N VAL A 137 12.03 7.83 14.17
CA VAL A 137 11.12 7.81 15.32
C VAL A 137 10.20 9.02 15.26
N ILE A 138 8.91 8.79 15.53
CA ILE A 138 7.89 9.83 15.66
C ILE A 138 7.20 9.63 17.00
N THR A 139 6.99 10.72 17.75
CA THR A 139 6.09 10.75 18.89
C THR A 139 5.08 11.89 18.72
N ALA A 140 3.81 11.54 18.74
CA ALA A 140 2.70 12.48 18.63
C ALA A 140 1.82 12.38 19.87
N VAL A 141 1.35 13.52 20.38
CA VAL A 141 0.51 13.59 21.58
C VAL A 141 -0.74 14.41 21.32
N LYS A 142 -1.84 14.01 21.98
CA LYS A 142 -3.11 14.73 21.97
C LYS A 142 -3.80 14.52 23.30
N ASN A 143 -4.00 15.59 24.07
CA ASN A 143 -4.58 15.51 25.43
C ASN A 143 -3.82 14.47 26.29
N SER A 144 -4.52 13.44 26.77
CA SER A 144 -3.96 12.32 27.54
C SER A 144 -3.58 11.11 26.69
N SER A 145 -3.51 11.25 25.36
CA SER A 145 -3.17 10.17 24.44
C SER A 145 -1.83 10.40 23.78
N ALA A 146 -1.11 9.31 23.46
CA ALA A 146 0.13 9.36 22.70
C ALA A 146 0.20 8.24 21.68
N ILE A 147 0.92 8.51 20.60
CA ILE A 147 1.31 7.54 19.57
C ILE A 147 2.81 7.67 19.35
N SER A 148 3.54 6.59 19.53
CA SER A 148 4.97 6.50 19.22
C SER A 148 5.20 5.48 18.12
N LEU A 149 5.94 5.88 17.09
CA LEU A 149 6.28 5.05 15.95
C LEU A 149 7.80 4.91 15.84
N ILE A 150 8.22 3.71 15.53
CA ILE A 150 9.62 3.40 15.19
C ILE A 150 9.58 2.67 13.86
N ALA A 151 10.15 3.27 12.83
CA ALA A 151 10.35 2.62 11.53
C ALA A 151 11.82 2.35 11.32
N SER A 152 12.15 1.17 10.80
CA SER A 152 13.53 0.77 10.52
C SER A 152 13.62 -0.02 9.23
N LYS A 153 14.64 0.23 8.42
CA LYS A 153 14.87 -0.50 7.17
C LYS A 153 16.12 -1.34 7.25
N LEU A 154 15.97 -2.64 7.00
CA LEU A 154 17.06 -3.61 6.92
C LEU A 154 16.98 -4.35 5.57
N GLY A 155 17.92 -4.08 4.67
CA GLY A 155 17.83 -4.54 3.29
C GLY A 155 16.57 -4.01 2.59
N ASN A 156 15.75 -4.91 2.06
CA ASN A 156 14.49 -4.60 1.38
C ASN A 156 13.26 -4.75 2.28
N THR A 157 13.46 -4.91 3.59
CA THR A 157 12.37 -5.04 4.56
C THR A 157 12.30 -3.81 5.45
N ILE A 158 11.10 -3.26 5.64
CA ILE A 158 10.81 -2.22 6.63
C ILE A 158 10.04 -2.84 7.80
N TYR A 159 10.50 -2.57 9.00
CA TYR A 159 9.85 -2.88 10.26
C TYR A 159 9.23 -1.60 10.81
N LEU A 160 7.93 -1.62 11.12
CA LEU A 160 7.19 -0.47 11.67
C LEU A 160 6.50 -0.90 12.96
N GLN A 161 7.00 -0.45 14.09
CA GLN A 161 6.33 -0.59 15.38
C GLN A 161 5.51 0.66 15.69
N ILE A 162 4.28 0.46 16.14
CA ILE A 162 3.37 1.52 16.56
C ILE A 162 2.88 1.21 17.96
N LEU A 163 3.23 2.08 18.88
CA LEU A 163 2.74 2.09 20.26
C LEU A 163 1.68 3.18 20.39
N SER A 164 0.49 2.82 20.80
CA SER A 164 -0.62 3.74 21.06
C SER A 164 -1.03 3.66 22.52
N VAL A 165 -1.18 4.79 23.18
CA VAL A 165 -1.58 4.90 24.59
C VAL A 165 -2.77 5.83 24.72
N GLY A 166 -3.88 5.39 25.35
CA GLY A 166 -5.05 6.21 25.58
C GLY A 166 -5.83 6.63 24.34
N THR A 167 -5.49 6.07 23.17
CA THR A 167 -6.11 6.41 21.88
C THR A 167 -7.46 5.73 21.69
N THR A 168 -8.33 6.34 20.88
CA THR A 168 -9.56 5.73 20.38
C THR A 168 -9.31 4.92 19.11
N LYS A 169 -10.23 4.05 18.73
CA LYS A 169 -10.14 3.30 17.46
C LYS A 169 -10.03 4.20 16.23
N ASN A 170 -10.47 5.45 16.32
CA ASN A 170 -10.49 6.40 15.20
C ASN A 170 -9.26 7.29 15.13
N ASP A 171 -8.38 7.29 16.12
CA ASP A 171 -7.19 8.15 16.14
C ASP A 171 -6.11 7.65 15.18
N LEU A 172 -5.95 6.32 15.07
CA LEU A 172 -5.01 5.72 14.13
C LEU A 172 -5.61 4.45 13.54
N VAL A 173 -6.24 4.57 12.39
CA VAL A 173 -6.72 3.44 11.61
C VAL A 173 -5.69 3.15 10.53
N LEU A 174 -4.87 2.15 10.78
CA LEU A 174 -4.00 1.58 9.75
C LEU A 174 -4.80 0.52 9.02
N ARG A 175 -4.89 0.66 7.73
CA ARG A 175 -5.28 -0.43 6.84
C ARG A 175 -4.02 -0.77 6.06
N ASN A 176 -3.75 -2.05 5.88
CA ASN A 176 -2.97 -2.38 4.71
C ASN A 176 -3.68 -1.64 3.59
N LYS A 177 -2.94 -0.86 2.81
CA LYS A 177 -3.44 -0.54 1.49
C LYS A 177 -3.91 -1.90 1.01
N GLU A 178 -5.23 -2.11 1.03
CA GLU A 178 -5.73 -3.25 0.25
C GLU A 178 -4.93 -3.11 -1.00
N PRO A 179 -4.18 -4.15 -1.44
CA PRO A 179 -3.55 -4.05 -2.71
C PRO A 179 -4.63 -3.33 -3.48
N LEU A 180 -4.32 -2.16 -4.14
CA LEU A 180 -5.21 -1.82 -5.21
C LEU A 180 -5.41 -3.19 -5.82
N GLN A 181 -6.40 -3.88 -5.28
CA GLN A 181 -7.09 -4.80 -6.10
C GLN A 181 -7.63 -3.83 -7.13
N VAL A 182 -6.76 -3.49 -8.02
CA VAL A 182 -7.16 -3.51 -9.40
C VAL A 182 -7.81 -4.85 -9.37
N ASN A 183 -9.16 -4.83 -9.19
CA ASN A 183 -9.84 -6.09 -9.12
C ASN A 183 -9.53 -6.67 -10.49
N TYR A 184 -8.33 -7.31 -10.56
CA TYR A 184 -7.76 -7.80 -11.79
C TYR A 184 -8.80 -8.67 -12.44
N SER A 185 -9.57 -9.37 -11.60
CA SER A 185 -10.69 -10.19 -12.03
C SER A 185 -11.84 -9.35 -12.59
N SER A 186 -12.36 -8.38 -11.84
CA SER A 186 -13.47 -7.55 -12.34
C SER A 186 -13.04 -6.70 -13.51
N LYS A 187 -11.88 -6.09 -13.45
CA LYS A 187 -11.37 -5.25 -14.54
C LYS A 187 -11.04 -6.07 -15.78
N LEU A 188 -10.52 -7.27 -15.63
CA LEU A 188 -10.27 -8.17 -16.73
C LEU A 188 -11.60 -8.62 -17.39
N GLN A 189 -12.65 -8.82 -16.58
CA GLN A 189 -13.99 -9.15 -17.10
C GLN A 189 -14.68 -7.94 -17.78
N GLU A 190 -14.53 -6.74 -17.23
CA GLU A 190 -15.16 -5.52 -17.76
C GLU A 190 -14.45 -5.01 -19.02
N ASP A 191 -13.10 -4.89 -18.95
CA ASP A 191 -12.28 -4.28 -20.00
C ASP A 191 -11.76 -5.33 -21.03
N GLY A 192 -11.83 -6.62 -20.71
CA GLY A 192 -11.27 -7.71 -21.52
C GLY A 192 -9.74 -7.78 -21.52
N ALA A 193 -9.06 -6.79 -20.95
CA ALA A 193 -7.60 -6.73 -20.88
C ALA A 193 -7.12 -5.96 -19.65
N ILE A 194 -5.95 -6.33 -19.13
CA ILE A 194 -5.33 -5.64 -18.00
C ILE A 194 -3.81 -5.62 -18.09
N VAL A 195 -3.21 -4.50 -17.65
CA VAL A 195 -1.75 -4.37 -17.53
C VAL A 195 -1.27 -5.02 -16.24
N LEU A 196 -0.22 -5.86 -16.33
CA LEU A 196 0.49 -6.43 -15.18
C LEU A 196 1.63 -5.48 -14.82
N ASP A 197 1.37 -4.49 -14.01
CA ASP A 197 2.25 -3.34 -13.75
C ASP A 197 3.28 -3.55 -12.64
N ASP A 198 3.17 -4.65 -11.89
CA ASP A 198 4.08 -5.06 -10.83
C ASP A 198 5.24 -5.96 -11.31
N LEU A 199 5.26 -6.34 -12.60
CA LEU A 199 6.29 -7.20 -13.16
C LEU A 199 7.64 -6.48 -13.28
N ILE A 200 8.69 -7.13 -12.81
CA ILE A 200 10.07 -6.59 -12.85
C ILE A 200 10.94 -7.46 -13.74
N TYR A 201 11.51 -6.86 -14.78
CA TYR A 201 12.48 -7.48 -15.65
C TYR A 201 13.84 -6.82 -15.52
N ARG A 202 14.91 -7.60 -15.63
CA ARG A 202 16.26 -7.05 -15.74
C ARG A 202 16.36 -6.22 -17.03
N SER A 203 17.10 -5.13 -17.01
CA SER A 203 17.26 -4.26 -18.18
C SER A 203 17.78 -5.03 -19.39
N GLY A 204 17.12 -4.88 -20.54
CA GLY A 204 17.48 -5.60 -21.78
C GLY A 204 17.22 -7.11 -21.76
N SER A 205 16.64 -7.66 -20.69
CA SER A 205 16.39 -9.10 -20.52
C SER A 205 14.90 -9.42 -20.50
N SER A 206 14.59 -10.69 -20.73
CA SER A 206 13.28 -11.29 -20.49
C SER A 206 13.21 -12.03 -19.14
N ASP A 207 14.27 -12.01 -18.33
CA ASP A 207 14.29 -12.68 -17.04
C ASP A 207 13.32 -11.97 -16.07
N LEU A 208 12.26 -12.66 -15.70
CA LEU A 208 11.30 -12.19 -14.71
C LEU A 208 11.89 -12.34 -13.31
N GLY A 209 11.84 -11.27 -12.52
CA GLY A 209 12.33 -11.25 -11.13
C GLY A 209 11.69 -12.33 -10.24
N GLN A 210 12.21 -12.46 -9.02
CA GLN A 210 11.78 -13.54 -8.11
C GLN A 210 10.33 -13.40 -7.62
N GLY A 211 9.72 -12.22 -7.65
CA GLY A 211 8.38 -11.97 -7.07
C GLY A 211 8.38 -11.92 -5.53
N PRO A 212 7.26 -11.98 -4.86
CA PRO A 212 5.92 -12.27 -5.41
C PRO A 212 5.34 -11.16 -6.29
N PHE A 213 4.46 -11.54 -7.23
CA PHE A 213 3.73 -10.61 -8.11
C PHE A 213 2.24 -10.75 -7.83
N GLU A 214 1.60 -9.68 -7.38
CA GLU A 214 0.17 -9.67 -7.02
C GLU A 214 -0.72 -9.89 -8.25
N SER A 215 -0.31 -9.33 -9.40
CA SER A 215 -1.00 -9.52 -10.66
C SER A 215 -1.07 -10.98 -11.08
N LEU A 216 0.01 -11.75 -10.89
CA LEU A 216 0.04 -13.18 -11.24
C LEU A 216 -0.81 -14.01 -10.29
N SER A 217 -0.79 -13.69 -8.99
CA SER A 217 -1.65 -14.35 -8.00
C SER A 217 -3.13 -14.12 -8.32
N ALA A 218 -3.50 -12.89 -8.67
CA ALA A 218 -4.86 -12.54 -9.05
C ALA A 218 -5.32 -13.21 -10.35
N LEU A 219 -4.45 -13.30 -11.36
CA LEU A 219 -4.74 -14.03 -12.61
C LEU A 219 -4.92 -15.53 -12.34
N ALA A 220 -4.12 -16.14 -11.46
CA ALA A 220 -4.26 -17.55 -11.12
C ALA A 220 -5.62 -17.81 -10.44
N ILE A 221 -5.99 -17.03 -9.44
CA ILE A 221 -7.30 -17.12 -8.75
C ILE A 221 -8.44 -16.92 -9.76
N PHE A 222 -8.31 -15.96 -10.66
CA PHE A 222 -9.31 -15.72 -11.72
C PHE A 222 -9.48 -16.96 -12.61
N LEU A 223 -8.39 -17.54 -13.13
CA LEU A 223 -8.42 -18.71 -13.98
C LEU A 223 -8.97 -19.94 -13.25
N GLU A 224 -8.65 -20.12 -11.96
CA GLU A 224 -9.23 -21.19 -11.16
C GLU A 224 -10.74 -21.05 -11.01
N SER A 225 -11.24 -19.82 -10.81
CA SER A 225 -12.67 -19.53 -10.66
C SER A 225 -13.45 -19.54 -11.97
N THR A 226 -12.77 -19.47 -13.11
CA THR A 226 -13.36 -19.43 -14.46
C THR A 226 -12.81 -20.53 -15.39
N PRO A 227 -13.16 -21.81 -15.19
CA PRO A 227 -12.50 -22.96 -15.87
C PRO A 227 -12.52 -22.92 -17.41
N ARG A 228 -13.52 -22.25 -18.02
CA ARG A 228 -13.66 -22.14 -19.47
C ARG A 228 -12.92 -20.96 -20.09
N SER A 229 -12.43 -20.02 -19.29
CA SER A 229 -11.70 -18.86 -19.79
C SER A 229 -10.22 -19.18 -20.03
N SER A 230 -9.62 -18.50 -20.99
CA SER A 230 -8.19 -18.54 -21.28
C SER A 230 -7.62 -17.12 -21.38
N ILE A 231 -6.31 -16.99 -21.29
CA ILE A 231 -5.61 -15.69 -21.30
C ILE A 231 -4.48 -15.72 -22.32
N ILE A 232 -4.38 -14.65 -23.10
CA ILE A 232 -3.19 -14.36 -23.91
C ILE A 232 -2.40 -13.26 -23.21
N LEU A 233 -1.13 -13.54 -22.86
CA LEU A 233 -0.20 -12.57 -22.37
C LEU A 233 0.51 -11.88 -23.54
N VAL A 234 0.34 -10.55 -23.65
CA VAL A 234 0.92 -9.74 -24.73
C VAL A 234 2.03 -8.86 -24.19
N GLY A 235 3.25 -9.10 -24.63
CA GLY A 235 4.40 -8.28 -24.28
C GLY A 235 4.56 -7.08 -25.21
N HIS A 236 4.97 -5.96 -24.61
CA HIS A 236 5.26 -4.69 -25.28
C HIS A 236 6.67 -4.21 -24.96
N SER A 237 7.26 -3.41 -25.84
CA SER A 237 8.54 -2.75 -25.64
C SER A 237 8.45 -1.24 -25.78
N ASP A 238 9.51 -0.53 -25.47
CA ASP A 238 9.73 0.84 -25.96
C ASP A 238 10.26 0.80 -27.42
N ALA A 239 10.35 1.96 -28.04
CA ALA A 239 10.75 2.12 -29.43
C ALA A 239 12.29 2.27 -29.62
N VAL A 240 13.09 1.70 -28.72
CA VAL A 240 14.55 1.69 -28.86
C VAL A 240 15.00 0.41 -29.58
N GLY A 241 15.72 0.55 -30.70
CA GLY A 241 16.23 -0.56 -31.52
C GLY A 241 15.24 -1.06 -32.57
N GLU A 242 15.59 -2.17 -33.20
CA GLU A 242 14.85 -2.74 -34.33
C GLU A 242 13.54 -3.40 -33.91
N LEU A 243 12.50 -3.30 -34.74
CA LEU A 243 11.17 -3.83 -34.46
C LEU A 243 11.18 -5.36 -34.26
N SER A 244 11.90 -6.08 -35.13
CA SER A 244 11.99 -7.54 -35.05
C SER A 244 12.59 -8.03 -33.72
N THR A 245 13.64 -7.37 -33.26
CA THR A 245 14.27 -7.64 -31.97
C THR A 245 13.31 -7.34 -30.81
N ASN A 246 12.59 -6.23 -30.90
CA ASN A 246 11.62 -5.82 -29.90
C ASN A 246 10.40 -6.76 -29.83
N ILE A 247 9.94 -7.27 -30.96
CA ILE A 247 8.88 -8.30 -31.01
C ILE A 247 9.35 -9.57 -30.28
N ASN A 248 10.56 -10.04 -30.55
CA ASN A 248 11.09 -11.23 -29.90
C ASN A 248 11.30 -11.01 -28.39
N LEU A 249 11.90 -9.88 -27.98
CA LEU A 249 12.10 -9.56 -26.56
C LEU A 249 10.76 -9.47 -25.80
N SER A 250 9.77 -8.81 -26.39
CA SER A 250 8.45 -8.66 -25.76
C SER A 250 7.71 -9.99 -25.65
N ARG A 251 7.81 -10.87 -26.66
CA ARG A 251 7.28 -12.25 -26.62
C ARG A 251 7.96 -13.06 -25.52
N ASN A 252 9.28 -13.00 -25.41
CA ASN A 252 10.02 -13.74 -24.38
C ASN A 252 9.66 -13.26 -22.97
N ARG A 253 9.39 -11.96 -22.77
CA ARG A 253 8.89 -11.44 -21.50
C ARG A 253 7.52 -12.00 -21.15
N ALA A 254 6.59 -12.01 -22.11
CA ALA A 254 5.28 -12.62 -21.92
C ALA A 254 5.39 -14.13 -21.65
N GLN A 255 6.31 -14.83 -22.34
CA GLN A 255 6.54 -16.25 -22.11
C GLN A 255 7.07 -16.53 -20.70
N ALA A 256 7.97 -15.70 -20.17
CA ALA A 256 8.45 -15.85 -18.80
C ALA A 256 7.31 -15.73 -17.75
N VAL A 257 6.27 -14.95 -18.05
CA VAL A 257 5.07 -14.87 -17.21
C VAL A 257 4.22 -16.15 -17.35
N VAL A 258 4.02 -16.66 -18.57
CA VAL A 258 3.34 -17.94 -18.80
C VAL A 258 4.03 -19.05 -18.01
N ASP A 259 5.36 -19.16 -18.14
CA ASP A 259 6.14 -20.19 -17.46
C ASP A 259 6.00 -20.09 -15.92
N ARG A 260 5.95 -18.86 -15.39
CA ARG A 260 5.74 -18.62 -13.97
C ARG A 260 4.34 -19.07 -13.52
N LEU A 261 3.29 -18.74 -14.30
CA LEU A 261 1.91 -19.13 -13.97
C LEU A 261 1.74 -20.66 -14.03
N ILE A 262 2.37 -21.33 -14.99
CA ILE A 262 2.35 -22.80 -15.07
C ILE A 262 3.11 -23.42 -13.89
N LYS A 263 4.36 -23.00 -13.67
CA LYS A 263 5.26 -23.65 -12.69
C LYS A 263 4.91 -23.36 -11.24
N SER A 264 4.50 -22.11 -10.94
CA SER A 264 4.31 -21.66 -9.56
C SER A 264 2.85 -21.62 -9.12
N TYR A 265 1.91 -21.55 -10.06
CA TYR A 265 0.47 -21.45 -9.77
C TYR A 265 -0.33 -22.62 -10.35
N GLY A 266 0.30 -23.56 -11.08
CA GLY A 266 -0.38 -24.75 -11.57
C GLY A 266 -1.38 -24.52 -12.70
N ILE A 267 -1.31 -23.39 -13.41
CA ILE A 267 -2.21 -23.08 -14.52
C ILE A 267 -1.93 -24.01 -15.70
N GLU A 268 -2.98 -24.60 -16.27
CA GLU A 268 -2.87 -25.47 -17.43
C GLU A 268 -2.36 -24.72 -18.67
N GLN A 269 -1.37 -25.31 -19.36
CA GLN A 269 -0.75 -24.71 -20.53
C GLN A 269 -1.74 -24.41 -21.66
N SER A 270 -2.79 -25.22 -21.82
CA SER A 270 -3.84 -25.04 -22.82
C SER A 270 -4.64 -23.74 -22.65
N ARG A 271 -4.64 -23.17 -21.45
CA ARG A 271 -5.43 -22.01 -21.07
C ARG A 271 -4.65 -20.70 -21.12
N ILE A 272 -3.35 -20.76 -21.41
CA ILE A 272 -2.49 -19.58 -21.36
C ILE A 272 -1.46 -19.60 -22.48
N SER A 273 -1.27 -18.46 -23.14
CA SER A 273 -0.29 -18.31 -24.21
C SER A 273 0.39 -16.95 -24.19
N ALA A 274 1.53 -16.82 -24.90
CA ALA A 274 2.32 -15.61 -24.97
C ALA A 274 2.43 -15.10 -26.40
N GLN A 275 2.26 -13.78 -26.56
CA GLN A 275 2.52 -13.04 -27.79
C GLN A 275 3.42 -11.84 -27.52
N GLY A 276 4.11 -11.34 -28.54
CA GLY A 276 4.90 -10.12 -28.46
C GLY A 276 4.64 -9.24 -29.66
N ILE A 277 4.42 -7.96 -29.44
CA ILE A 277 4.15 -7.00 -30.51
C ILE A 277 5.17 -5.85 -30.56
N GLY A 278 6.24 -5.95 -29.76
CA GLY A 278 7.26 -4.89 -29.71
C GLY A 278 6.67 -3.55 -29.33
N PHE A 279 6.98 -2.50 -30.07
CA PHE A 279 6.50 -1.13 -29.82
C PHE A 279 5.30 -0.70 -30.70
N LEU A 280 4.60 -1.65 -31.32
CA LEU A 280 3.50 -1.33 -32.25
C LEU A 280 2.26 -0.76 -31.57
N SER A 281 2.11 -0.92 -30.26
CA SER A 281 0.99 -0.36 -29.49
C SER A 281 1.54 0.37 -28.27
N PRO A 282 2.07 1.60 -28.43
CA PRO A 282 2.61 2.37 -27.32
C PRO A 282 1.49 2.92 -26.45
N LYS A 283 1.63 2.83 -25.12
CA LYS A 283 0.72 3.42 -24.15
C LYS A 283 0.99 4.91 -23.94
N THR A 284 2.25 5.33 -24.14
CA THR A 284 2.71 6.71 -24.05
C THR A 284 3.76 6.96 -25.14
N ASN A 285 4.14 8.25 -25.36
CA ASN A 285 5.27 8.56 -26.23
C ASN A 285 6.56 7.92 -25.70
N ASN A 286 7.58 7.79 -26.59
CA ASN A 286 8.88 7.18 -26.25
C ASN A 286 9.99 8.20 -25.94
N SER A 287 9.65 9.49 -25.72
CA SER A 287 10.61 10.58 -25.62
C SER A 287 11.41 10.60 -24.31
N THR A 288 10.85 10.10 -23.22
CA THR A 288 11.49 10.08 -21.91
C THR A 288 11.62 8.66 -21.37
N GLU A 289 12.60 8.43 -20.48
CA GLU A 289 12.73 7.12 -19.80
C GLU A 289 11.47 6.77 -18.99
N LYS A 290 10.84 7.74 -18.37
CA LYS A 290 9.57 7.56 -17.65
C LYS A 290 8.46 7.07 -18.58
N SER A 291 8.38 7.61 -19.79
CA SER A 291 7.40 7.19 -20.81
C SER A 291 7.75 5.80 -21.36
N ARG A 292 9.02 5.56 -21.69
CA ARG A 292 9.49 4.25 -22.17
C ARG A 292 9.21 3.13 -21.15
N LYS A 293 9.41 3.41 -19.85
CA LYS A 293 9.09 2.44 -18.78
C LYS A 293 7.63 2.00 -18.80
N LYS A 294 6.68 2.91 -19.13
CA LYS A 294 5.25 2.56 -19.24
C LYS A 294 4.94 1.73 -20.49
N ASN A 295 5.77 1.85 -21.54
CA ASN A 295 5.61 1.05 -22.77
C ASN A 295 6.18 -0.36 -22.59
N ARG A 296 7.23 -0.56 -21.79
CA ARG A 296 7.76 -1.88 -21.43
C ARG A 296 6.84 -2.55 -20.41
N ARG A 297 5.84 -3.28 -20.89
CA ARG A 297 4.80 -3.91 -20.07
C ARG A 297 4.38 -5.26 -20.64
N VAL A 298 3.65 -6.03 -19.86
CA VAL A 298 2.87 -7.19 -20.29
C VAL A 298 1.41 -6.93 -19.94
N GLU A 299 0.52 -7.23 -20.88
CA GLU A 299 -0.92 -7.18 -20.71
C GLU A 299 -1.50 -8.59 -20.74
N ALA A 300 -2.48 -8.87 -19.88
CA ALA A 300 -3.28 -10.07 -19.94
C ALA A 300 -4.58 -9.77 -20.68
N ILE A 301 -4.87 -10.52 -21.74
CA ILE A 301 -6.09 -10.39 -22.56
C ILE A 301 -6.96 -11.62 -22.29
N LEU A 302 -8.18 -11.39 -21.86
CA LEU A 302 -9.17 -12.42 -21.58
C LEU A 302 -9.78 -12.93 -22.89
N ILE A 303 -9.78 -14.24 -23.05
CA ILE A 303 -10.52 -14.95 -24.10
C ILE A 303 -11.65 -15.70 -23.40
N MET A 304 -12.85 -15.26 -23.66
CA MET A 304 -14.05 -15.97 -23.24
C MET A 304 -14.44 -17.02 -24.28
N PRO A 305 -15.05 -18.15 -23.89
CA PRO A 305 -15.54 -19.16 -24.82
C PRO A 305 -16.70 -18.65 -25.65
#